data_21829dbeb6ec6443ff3b4db773cfe8a5
#
_entry.id   21829dbeb6ec6443ff3b4db773cfe8a5
#
_cell.length_a   1.000
_cell.length_b   1.000
_cell.length_c   1.000
_cell.angle_alpha   90.00
_cell.angle_beta   90.00
_cell.angle_gamma   90.00
#
_symmetry.space_group_name_H-M   'P 1'
#
loop_
_entity.id
_entity.type
_entity.pdbx_description
1 polymer ?
#
loop_
_entity_poly.entity_id
_entity_poly.type
_entity_poly.pdbx_seq_one_letter_code
_entity_poly.pdbx_strand_id
1 'polypeptide(L)'
;MGSFTSLAQTTQPAVLEDFKPSVLNQPGQEFPQVNSQGYARFKIIAPSADSVRVSLGLGGRGGTKLKQVADTSWMGTTEGPMDEGFHYYNVRVDGGKFNDPGALNYYGSVRWESGIEIPAHDQDFYALKNVQHGHVQQVLFPSPSTNTSRRAFVYTPPGYDSKSAKRYPVLFLQHGWGEDETAWSNQGHVNLIMDNLIAEKKTEPFLIVMTYGMTNEVKMGGMRNFKIEPFQTVLL
;
A
#
# COMPACT_ATOMS: atom_id res chain seq x y z
N MET A 1 40.65 40.92 -9.64
CA MET A 1 40.67 39.73 -8.77
C MET A 1 39.32 39.05 -8.88
N GLY A 2 39.26 37.98 -9.69
CA GLY A 2 38.02 37.20 -9.86
C GLY A 2 37.99 36.05 -8.87
N SER A 3 36.96 36.05 -8.00
CA SER A 3 36.70 34.94 -7.07
C SER A 3 36.05 33.78 -7.83
N PHE A 4 36.75 32.67 -7.96
CA PHE A 4 36.18 31.41 -8.40
C PHE A 4 35.43 30.77 -7.26
N THR A 5 34.09 30.75 -7.32
CA THR A 5 33.26 29.95 -6.41
C THR A 5 33.27 28.49 -6.91
N SER A 6 34.01 27.64 -6.20
CA SER A 6 33.96 26.19 -6.44
C SER A 6 32.61 25.65 -5.99
N LEU A 7 31.78 25.19 -6.92
CA LEU A 7 30.59 24.39 -6.62
C LEU A 7 31.07 23.00 -6.19
N ALA A 8 30.92 22.69 -4.92
CA ALA A 8 31.12 21.33 -4.42
C ALA A 8 30.10 20.40 -5.09
N GLN A 9 30.55 19.51 -5.95
CA GLN A 9 29.77 18.37 -6.43
C GLN A 9 29.49 17.48 -5.23
N THR A 10 28.24 17.47 -4.77
CA THR A 10 27.77 16.45 -3.82
C THR A 10 27.74 15.12 -4.59
N THR A 11 28.76 14.28 -4.39
CA THR A 11 28.73 12.89 -4.85
C THR A 11 27.62 12.18 -4.09
N GLN A 12 26.57 11.75 -4.76
CA GLN A 12 25.58 10.84 -4.15
C GLN A 12 26.33 9.58 -3.67
N PRO A 13 26.00 9.08 -2.47
CA PRO A 13 26.58 7.84 -1.98
C PRO A 13 26.29 6.71 -2.96
N ALA A 14 27.25 5.80 -3.13
CA ALA A 14 27.09 4.63 -3.99
C ALA A 14 25.92 3.77 -3.49
N VAL A 15 25.12 3.26 -4.42
CA VAL A 15 24.03 2.33 -4.10
C VAL A 15 24.62 1.02 -3.61
N LEU A 16 24.20 0.57 -2.42
CA LEU A 16 24.63 -0.69 -1.83
C LEU A 16 23.98 -1.88 -2.55
N GLU A 17 24.77 -2.92 -2.83
CA GLU A 17 24.32 -4.14 -3.49
C GLU A 17 23.80 -5.21 -2.50
N ASP A 18 23.15 -4.79 -1.43
CA ASP A 18 22.56 -5.65 -0.41
C ASP A 18 21.04 -5.87 -0.61
N PHE A 19 20.60 -5.86 -1.87
CA PHE A 19 19.23 -6.05 -2.26
C PHE A 19 18.64 -7.39 -1.80
N LYS A 20 17.42 -7.36 -1.26
CA LYS A 20 16.64 -8.50 -0.83
C LYS A 20 15.23 -8.44 -1.44
N PRO A 21 14.58 -9.59 -1.68
CA PRO A 21 13.19 -9.62 -2.12
C PRO A 21 12.29 -8.79 -1.21
N SER A 22 11.39 -8.01 -1.80
CA SER A 22 10.36 -7.30 -1.04
C SER A 22 9.46 -8.29 -0.31
N VAL A 23 9.01 -7.96 0.90
CA VAL A 23 8.08 -8.78 1.69
C VAL A 23 6.70 -8.91 1.03
N LEU A 24 6.41 -8.08 0.04
CA LEU A 24 5.17 -8.10 -0.73
C LEU A 24 5.31 -8.83 -2.09
N ASN A 25 6.35 -9.63 -2.26
CA ASN A 25 6.46 -10.48 -3.44
C ASN A 25 5.51 -11.68 -3.35
N GLN A 26 5.05 -12.13 -4.51
CA GLN A 26 4.39 -13.43 -4.63
C GLN A 26 5.34 -14.54 -4.12
N PRO A 27 4.83 -15.62 -3.53
CA PRO A 27 5.67 -16.71 -3.05
C PRO A 27 6.63 -17.23 -4.12
N GLY A 28 7.93 -17.29 -3.77
CA GLY A 28 8.99 -17.76 -4.66
C GLY A 28 9.51 -16.72 -5.67
N GLN A 29 9.00 -15.50 -5.66
CA GLN A 29 9.49 -14.41 -6.53
C GLN A 29 10.64 -13.65 -5.87
N GLU A 30 11.71 -13.43 -6.65
CA GLU A 30 12.88 -12.68 -6.17
C GLU A 30 12.77 -11.17 -6.40
N PHE A 31 11.88 -10.72 -7.27
CA PHE A 31 11.68 -9.31 -7.61
C PHE A 31 10.22 -8.91 -7.40
N PRO A 32 9.99 -7.62 -7.06
CA PRO A 32 10.97 -6.54 -6.81
C PRO A 32 11.83 -6.78 -5.58
N GLN A 33 12.98 -6.10 -5.55
CA GLN A 33 13.93 -6.13 -4.42
C GLN A 33 14.07 -4.74 -3.82
N VAL A 34 14.44 -4.69 -2.54
CA VAL A 34 14.75 -3.45 -1.82
C VAL A 34 16.09 -3.60 -1.09
N ASN A 35 16.92 -2.55 -1.09
CA ASN A 35 18.16 -2.53 -0.33
C ASN A 35 18.03 -1.77 1.00
N SER A 36 19.06 -1.81 1.83
CA SER A 36 19.07 -1.14 3.14
C SER A 36 18.99 0.39 3.08
N GLN A 37 19.22 0.98 1.91
CA GLN A 37 19.11 2.42 1.69
C GLN A 37 17.72 2.84 1.16
N GLY A 38 16.79 1.90 0.96
CA GLY A 38 15.46 2.18 0.41
C GLY A 38 15.39 2.25 -1.13
N TYR A 39 16.44 1.86 -1.85
CA TYR A 39 16.35 1.72 -3.30
C TYR A 39 15.57 0.46 -3.67
N ALA A 40 14.69 0.58 -4.67
CA ALA A 40 13.95 -0.56 -5.22
C ALA A 40 14.51 -0.96 -6.58
N ARG A 41 14.64 -2.28 -6.81
CA ARG A 41 15.11 -2.89 -8.06
C ARG A 41 14.04 -3.79 -8.63
N PHE A 42 13.74 -3.59 -9.90
CA PHE A 42 12.70 -4.32 -10.63
C PHE A 42 13.31 -5.14 -11.76
N LYS A 43 12.75 -6.33 -11.99
CA LYS A 43 13.07 -7.18 -13.14
C LYS A 43 11.77 -7.64 -13.78
N ILE A 44 11.59 -7.33 -15.06
CA ILE A 44 10.36 -7.64 -15.81
C ILE A 44 10.73 -8.47 -17.04
N ILE A 45 9.96 -9.50 -17.27
CA ILE A 45 10.08 -10.34 -18.49
C ILE A 45 9.16 -9.77 -19.56
N ALA A 46 9.75 -9.25 -20.63
CA ALA A 46 9.04 -8.65 -21.77
C ALA A 46 9.86 -8.81 -23.04
N PRO A 47 9.83 -10.01 -23.69
CA PRO A 47 10.77 -10.36 -24.76
C PRO A 47 10.65 -9.51 -26.03
N SER A 48 9.46 -9.01 -26.34
CA SER A 48 9.21 -8.25 -27.57
C SER A 48 8.95 -6.78 -27.32
N ALA A 49 9.30 -6.27 -26.12
CA ALA A 49 9.04 -4.88 -25.75
C ALA A 49 10.12 -3.94 -26.33
N ASP A 50 9.69 -2.77 -26.78
CA ASP A 50 10.57 -1.66 -27.16
C ASP A 50 10.92 -0.81 -25.93
N SER A 51 10.06 -0.80 -24.91
CA SER A 51 10.25 -0.02 -23.69
C SER A 51 9.58 -0.65 -22.48
N VAL A 52 10.28 -0.68 -21.35
CA VAL A 52 9.73 -1.10 -20.06
C VAL A 52 10.07 -0.05 -19.00
N ARG A 53 9.06 0.23 -18.17
CA ARG A 53 9.18 1.24 -17.14
C ARG A 53 8.30 0.86 -15.94
N VAL A 54 8.74 1.17 -14.73
CA VAL A 54 7.93 1.10 -13.51
C VAL A 54 7.46 2.51 -13.14
N SER A 55 6.17 2.66 -12.88
CA SER A 55 5.58 3.90 -12.39
C SER A 55 5.17 3.70 -10.93
N LEU A 56 5.69 4.54 -10.05
CA LEU A 56 5.46 4.49 -8.61
C LEU A 56 4.18 5.27 -8.23
N GLY A 57 2.99 4.72 -8.55
CA GLY A 57 1.69 5.19 -8.09
C GLY A 57 1.42 6.70 -8.22
N LEU A 58 0.59 7.23 -7.30
CA LEU A 58 0.15 8.64 -7.29
C LEU A 58 1.25 9.63 -6.89
N GLY A 59 2.30 9.21 -6.20
CA GLY A 59 3.41 10.07 -5.75
C GLY A 59 4.63 10.05 -6.66
N GLY A 60 4.72 9.09 -7.58
CA GLY A 60 5.91 8.84 -8.38
C GLY A 60 5.97 9.64 -9.66
N ARG A 61 6.56 10.83 -9.63
CA ARG A 61 6.90 11.54 -10.85
C ARG A 61 7.99 10.79 -11.61
N GLY A 62 7.67 10.42 -12.86
CA GLY A 62 8.66 9.89 -13.79
C GLY A 62 8.84 8.36 -13.76
N GLY A 63 8.81 7.71 -12.63
CA GLY A 63 9.06 6.27 -12.49
C GLY A 63 10.43 5.84 -12.99
N THR A 64 10.77 4.57 -12.81
CA THR A 64 12.06 3.98 -13.18
C THR A 64 12.00 3.40 -14.59
N LYS A 65 12.87 3.84 -15.50
CA LYS A 65 13.09 3.19 -16.81
C LYS A 65 13.95 1.96 -16.59
N LEU A 66 13.54 0.83 -17.17
CA LEU A 66 14.31 -0.40 -17.15
C LEU A 66 15.16 -0.46 -18.44
N LYS A 67 16.30 -1.12 -18.31
CA LYS A 67 17.20 -1.43 -19.43
C LYS A 67 17.08 -2.92 -19.73
N GLN A 68 17.11 -3.28 -20.99
CA GLN A 68 17.18 -4.69 -21.40
C GLN A 68 18.54 -5.25 -20.97
N VAL A 69 18.51 -6.33 -20.21
CA VAL A 69 19.71 -7.00 -19.67
C VAL A 69 19.94 -8.39 -20.28
N ALA A 70 18.90 -8.95 -20.92
CA ALA A 70 18.92 -10.15 -21.73
C ALA A 70 17.77 -10.10 -22.73
N ASP A 71 17.74 -10.99 -23.72
CA ASP A 71 16.75 -11.00 -24.82
C ASP A 71 15.28 -10.89 -24.34
N THR A 72 15.00 -11.40 -23.16
CA THR A 72 13.63 -11.44 -22.61
C THR A 72 13.43 -10.58 -21.37
N SER A 73 14.49 -10.05 -20.77
CA SER A 73 14.41 -9.44 -19.44
C SER A 73 14.92 -8.01 -19.38
N TRP A 74 14.20 -7.23 -18.61
CA TRP A 74 14.45 -5.82 -18.36
C TRP A 74 14.69 -5.60 -16.86
N MET A 75 15.68 -4.80 -16.51
CA MET A 75 16.03 -4.49 -15.11
C MET A 75 16.28 -3.01 -14.92
N GLY A 76 15.93 -2.50 -13.74
CA GLY A 76 16.23 -1.12 -13.34
C GLY A 76 16.11 -0.95 -11.85
N THR A 77 16.90 0.00 -11.33
CA THR A 77 16.87 0.43 -9.93
C THR A 77 16.36 1.87 -9.89
N THR A 78 15.63 2.26 -8.86
CA THR A 78 15.17 3.64 -8.66
C THR A 78 16.35 4.62 -8.66
N GLU A 79 16.14 5.84 -9.15
CA GLU A 79 17.20 6.87 -9.23
C GLU A 79 17.63 7.38 -7.84
N GLY A 80 16.74 7.21 -6.83
CA GLY A 80 16.97 7.56 -5.44
C GLY A 80 16.24 6.59 -4.51
N PRO A 81 16.50 6.68 -3.19
CA PRO A 81 15.73 5.95 -2.22
C PRO A 81 14.25 6.37 -2.28
N MET A 82 13.37 5.41 -2.05
CA MET A 82 11.95 5.65 -1.86
C MET A 82 11.66 5.98 -0.39
N ASP A 83 10.56 6.66 -0.14
CA ASP A 83 10.07 6.86 1.22
C ASP A 83 9.74 5.52 1.88
N GLU A 84 9.91 5.44 3.19
CA GLU A 84 9.57 4.26 3.98
C GLU A 84 8.08 3.93 3.93
N GLY A 85 7.74 2.64 4.04
CA GLY A 85 6.37 2.15 4.07
C GLY A 85 5.87 1.61 2.73
N PHE A 86 4.55 1.50 2.63
CA PHE A 86 3.87 0.89 1.49
C PHE A 86 3.75 1.85 0.29
N HIS A 87 4.03 1.32 -0.90
CA HIS A 87 3.84 2.04 -2.17
C HIS A 87 3.09 1.21 -3.19
N TYR A 88 2.17 1.85 -3.91
CA TYR A 88 1.60 1.28 -5.13
C TYR A 88 2.53 1.50 -6.31
N TYR A 89 2.59 0.52 -7.20
CA TYR A 89 3.28 0.69 -8.48
C TYR A 89 2.62 -0.10 -9.61
N ASN A 90 2.97 0.22 -10.84
CA ASN A 90 2.58 -0.52 -12.01
C ASN A 90 3.71 -0.57 -13.03
N VAL A 91 3.68 -1.59 -13.87
CA VAL A 91 4.60 -1.77 -14.99
C VAL A 91 3.98 -1.20 -16.26
N ARG A 92 4.77 -0.49 -17.03
CA ARG A 92 4.39 -0.04 -18.36
C ARG A 92 5.28 -0.70 -19.40
N VAL A 93 4.66 -1.42 -20.35
CA VAL A 93 5.31 -2.05 -21.47
C VAL A 93 4.71 -1.42 -22.73
N ASP A 94 5.53 -0.74 -23.51
CA ASP A 94 5.14 -0.05 -24.76
C ASP A 94 3.88 0.82 -24.63
N GLY A 95 3.78 1.51 -23.48
CA GLY A 95 2.63 2.35 -23.15
C GLY A 95 1.45 1.62 -22.48
N GLY A 96 1.35 0.31 -22.59
CA GLY A 96 0.37 -0.50 -21.86
C GLY A 96 0.66 -0.53 -20.36
N LYS A 97 -0.39 -0.54 -19.52
CA LYS A 97 -0.27 -0.53 -18.05
C LYS A 97 -0.66 -1.90 -17.50
N PHE A 98 0.22 -2.53 -16.74
CA PHE A 98 0.09 -3.87 -16.19
C PHE A 98 0.46 -3.90 -14.71
N ASN A 99 -0.04 -4.91 -14.00
CA ASN A 99 0.49 -5.25 -12.69
C ASN A 99 1.74 -6.13 -12.85
N ASP A 100 2.66 -6.02 -11.89
CA ASP A 100 3.82 -6.89 -11.84
C ASP A 100 3.39 -8.29 -11.36
N PRO A 101 3.61 -9.35 -12.15
CA PRO A 101 3.27 -10.70 -11.74
C PRO A 101 4.11 -11.22 -10.57
N GLY A 102 5.25 -10.57 -10.27
CA GLY A 102 6.11 -10.89 -9.14
C GLY A 102 5.64 -10.35 -7.80
N ALA A 103 4.65 -9.43 -7.77
CA ALA A 103 4.21 -8.77 -6.56
C ALA A 103 2.76 -9.08 -6.19
N LEU A 104 2.43 -8.95 -4.91
CA LEU A 104 1.07 -8.93 -4.43
C LEU A 104 0.35 -7.66 -4.93
N ASN A 105 -0.96 -7.76 -5.11
CA ASN A 105 -1.79 -6.67 -5.61
C ASN A 105 -2.73 -6.15 -4.53
N TYR A 106 -2.92 -4.84 -4.53
CA TYR A 106 -3.73 -4.10 -3.58
C TYR A 106 -4.67 -3.13 -4.29
N TYR A 107 -5.85 -2.91 -3.74
CA TYR A 107 -6.78 -1.96 -4.33
C TYR A 107 -6.39 -0.53 -3.91
N GLY A 108 -6.07 0.29 -4.91
CA GLY A 108 -5.72 1.70 -4.75
C GLY A 108 -5.77 2.42 -6.09
N SER A 109 -5.84 3.75 -6.07
CA SER A 109 -5.99 4.55 -7.30
C SER A 109 -7.17 4.10 -8.18
N VAL A 110 -8.27 3.66 -7.55
CA VAL A 110 -9.51 3.13 -8.19
C VAL A 110 -9.26 1.87 -9.04
N ARG A 111 -8.23 1.09 -8.71
CA ARG A 111 -7.88 -0.15 -9.41
C ARG A 111 -6.97 -1.04 -8.55
N TRP A 112 -6.80 -2.28 -8.97
CA TRP A 112 -5.75 -3.14 -8.44
C TRP A 112 -4.40 -2.70 -8.98
N GLU A 113 -3.43 -2.48 -8.10
CA GLU A 113 -2.04 -2.16 -8.42
C GLU A 113 -1.09 -3.05 -7.62
N SER A 114 0.12 -3.24 -8.13
CA SER A 114 1.16 -3.96 -7.39
C SER A 114 1.62 -3.16 -6.19
N GLY A 115 1.98 -3.85 -5.10
CA GLY A 115 2.51 -3.25 -3.89
C GLY A 115 4.00 -3.52 -3.71
N ILE A 116 4.70 -2.59 -3.10
CA ILE A 116 6.05 -2.77 -2.58
C ILE A 116 6.15 -2.11 -1.21
N GLU A 117 6.80 -2.78 -0.28
CA GLU A 117 7.09 -2.23 1.06
C GLU A 117 8.56 -1.83 1.13
N ILE A 118 8.82 -0.59 1.48
CA ILE A 118 10.15 -0.09 1.81
C ILE A 118 10.29 -0.17 3.33
N PRO A 119 11.24 -0.96 3.86
CA PRO A 119 11.37 -1.13 5.30
C PRO A 119 11.51 0.20 6.04
N ALA A 120 10.63 0.44 7.00
CA ALA A 120 10.68 1.63 7.84
C ALA A 120 11.61 1.42 9.04
N HIS A 121 12.26 2.50 9.51
CA HIS A 121 13.13 2.47 10.68
C HIS A 121 12.38 2.10 11.98
N ASP A 122 11.07 2.33 12.03
CA ASP A 122 10.18 2.06 13.16
C ASP A 122 9.17 0.94 12.89
N GLN A 123 9.40 0.10 11.87
CA GLN A 123 8.45 -0.94 11.45
C GLN A 123 8.07 -1.94 12.57
N ASP A 124 8.78 -1.95 13.69
CA ASP A 124 8.48 -2.81 14.84
C ASP A 124 7.06 -2.61 15.39
N PHE A 125 6.50 -1.39 15.28
CA PHE A 125 5.16 -1.13 15.81
C PHE A 125 4.04 -1.81 15.00
N TYR A 126 4.25 -2.11 13.72
CA TYR A 126 3.31 -2.83 12.85
C TYR A 126 3.80 -4.21 12.40
N ALA A 127 4.95 -4.66 12.91
CA ALA A 127 5.46 -6.00 12.61
C ALA A 127 4.56 -7.10 13.19
N LEU A 128 4.53 -8.25 12.53
CA LEU A 128 3.90 -9.45 13.05
C LEU A 128 4.73 -9.95 14.26
N LYS A 129 4.21 -9.80 15.48
CA LYS A 129 4.83 -10.23 16.74
C LYS A 129 4.17 -11.50 17.26
N ASN A 130 4.86 -12.22 18.13
CA ASN A 130 4.30 -13.37 18.83
C ASN A 130 3.45 -12.92 20.03
N VAL A 131 2.29 -12.35 19.75
CA VAL A 131 1.29 -11.88 20.71
C VAL A 131 -0.08 -12.49 20.39
N GLN A 132 -1.06 -12.31 21.24
CA GLN A 132 -2.45 -12.68 20.89
C GLN A 132 -2.94 -11.74 19.78
N HIS A 133 -3.52 -12.32 18.73
CA HIS A 133 -4.05 -11.57 17.60
C HIS A 133 -5.57 -11.47 17.64
N GLY A 134 -6.07 -10.32 17.22
CA GLY A 134 -7.48 -10.12 16.90
C GLY A 134 -7.85 -10.72 15.54
N HIS A 135 -9.08 -10.49 15.12
CA HIS A 135 -9.58 -10.98 13.84
C HIS A 135 -10.06 -9.82 12.99
N VAL A 136 -9.80 -9.89 11.68
CA VAL A 136 -10.42 -9.03 10.67
C VAL A 136 -11.48 -9.86 9.96
N GLN A 137 -12.75 -9.46 10.10
CA GLN A 137 -13.90 -10.16 9.54
C GLN A 137 -14.54 -9.33 8.44
N GLN A 138 -14.86 -9.97 7.32
CA GLN A 138 -15.69 -9.37 6.29
C GLN A 138 -17.16 -9.48 6.68
N VAL A 139 -17.86 -8.36 6.67
CA VAL A 139 -19.29 -8.26 6.97
C VAL A 139 -20.02 -7.67 5.76
N LEU A 140 -21.10 -8.33 5.35
CA LEU A 140 -22.01 -7.81 4.33
C LEU A 140 -23.28 -7.28 5.01
N PHE A 141 -23.74 -6.12 4.58
CA PHE A 141 -24.92 -5.50 5.15
C PHE A 141 -25.73 -4.72 4.09
N PRO A 142 -27.06 -4.66 4.23
CA PRO A 142 -27.88 -3.78 3.41
C PRO A 142 -27.65 -2.33 3.82
N SER A 143 -27.54 -1.44 2.84
CA SER A 143 -27.42 0.01 3.03
C SER A 143 -28.65 0.71 2.46
N PRO A 144 -29.61 1.10 3.29
CA PRO A 144 -30.81 1.80 2.81
C PRO A 144 -30.49 3.15 2.15
N SER A 145 -29.48 3.87 2.67
CA SER A 145 -29.06 5.18 2.14
C SER A 145 -28.54 5.13 0.70
N THR A 146 -27.94 4.01 0.30
CA THR A 146 -27.45 3.80 -1.08
C THR A 146 -28.30 2.83 -1.88
N ASN A 147 -29.30 2.22 -1.26
CA ASN A 147 -30.16 1.17 -1.85
C ASN A 147 -29.31 0.03 -2.47
N THR A 148 -28.24 -0.39 -1.78
CA THR A 148 -27.31 -1.43 -2.23
C THR A 148 -26.91 -2.34 -1.06
N SER A 149 -26.31 -3.49 -1.36
CA SER A 149 -25.54 -4.27 -0.39
C SER A 149 -24.12 -3.73 -0.33
N ARG A 150 -23.61 -3.56 0.86
CA ARG A 150 -22.26 -3.05 1.12
C ARG A 150 -21.45 -4.05 1.92
N ARG A 151 -20.14 -3.83 1.91
CA ARG A 151 -19.15 -4.62 2.62
C ARG A 151 -18.39 -3.73 3.61
N ALA A 152 -18.08 -4.29 4.77
CA ALA A 152 -17.15 -3.70 5.72
C ALA A 152 -16.15 -4.75 6.16
N PHE A 153 -14.97 -4.33 6.55
CA PHE A 153 -14.02 -5.13 7.31
C PHE A 153 -14.05 -4.65 8.77
N VAL A 154 -14.19 -5.59 9.69
CA VAL A 154 -14.29 -5.30 11.12
C VAL A 154 -13.15 -5.99 11.84
N TYR A 155 -12.28 -5.20 12.47
CA TYR A 155 -11.31 -5.74 13.41
C TYR A 155 -11.97 -5.90 14.78
N THR A 156 -11.80 -7.10 15.35
CA THR A 156 -12.17 -7.43 16.72
C THR A 156 -10.91 -7.75 17.52
N PRO A 157 -10.69 -7.15 18.70
CA PRO A 157 -9.44 -7.32 19.45
C PRO A 157 -9.30 -8.74 20.01
N PRO A 158 -8.09 -9.15 20.43
CA PRO A 158 -7.87 -10.44 21.09
C PRO A 158 -8.84 -10.66 22.26
N GLY A 159 -9.40 -11.86 22.36
CA GLY A 159 -10.36 -12.20 23.40
C GLY A 159 -11.76 -11.59 23.24
N TYR A 160 -12.08 -11.03 22.08
CA TYR A 160 -13.44 -10.57 21.78
C TYR A 160 -14.42 -11.76 21.76
N ASP A 161 -15.51 -11.62 22.51
CA ASP A 161 -16.63 -12.56 22.49
C ASP A 161 -17.94 -11.80 22.29
N SER A 162 -18.61 -12.06 21.18
CA SER A 162 -19.89 -11.43 20.83
C SER A 162 -21.05 -11.78 21.78
N LYS A 163 -20.91 -12.87 22.54
CA LYS A 163 -21.90 -13.30 23.53
C LYS A 163 -21.67 -12.70 24.92
N SER A 164 -20.51 -12.06 25.12
CA SER A 164 -20.18 -11.41 26.37
C SER A 164 -21.00 -10.12 26.56
N ALA A 165 -21.28 -9.78 27.82
CA ALA A 165 -21.88 -8.48 28.18
C ALA A 165 -20.88 -7.31 28.07
N LYS A 166 -19.59 -7.59 27.85
CA LYS A 166 -18.55 -6.56 27.72
C LYS A 166 -18.84 -5.67 26.51
N ARG A 167 -18.79 -4.35 26.72
CA ARG A 167 -18.91 -3.35 25.66
C ARG A 167 -17.54 -2.85 25.27
N TYR A 168 -17.35 -2.61 23.97
CA TYR A 168 -16.14 -2.07 23.41
C TYR A 168 -16.42 -0.72 22.74
N PRO A 169 -15.52 0.26 22.85
CA PRO A 169 -15.57 1.44 21.97
C PRO A 169 -15.45 1.01 20.50
N VAL A 170 -15.96 1.83 19.61
CA VAL A 170 -15.91 1.57 18.16
C VAL A 170 -15.25 2.75 17.46
N LEU A 171 -14.22 2.46 16.66
CA LEU A 171 -13.61 3.40 15.74
C LEU A 171 -14.12 3.11 14.33
N PHE A 172 -14.72 4.09 13.66
CA PHE A 172 -14.97 4.04 12.22
C PHE A 172 -13.74 4.61 11.50
N LEU A 173 -13.07 3.76 10.73
CA LEU A 173 -11.81 4.10 10.06
C LEU A 173 -12.02 4.11 8.55
N GLN A 174 -11.91 5.31 7.96
CA GLN A 174 -12.13 5.52 6.54
C GLN A 174 -10.83 5.38 5.76
N HIS A 175 -10.88 4.67 4.64
CA HIS A 175 -9.78 4.54 3.68
C HIS A 175 -9.46 5.84 2.94
N GLY A 176 -8.29 5.90 2.30
CA GLY A 176 -7.89 7.01 1.43
C GLY A 176 -8.68 7.08 0.13
N TRP A 177 -8.56 8.21 -0.58
CA TRP A 177 -9.22 8.36 -1.87
C TRP A 177 -8.72 7.32 -2.89
N GLY A 178 -9.65 6.66 -3.56
CA GLY A 178 -9.34 5.64 -4.56
C GLY A 178 -8.99 4.26 -4.01
N GLU A 179 -9.03 4.11 -2.69
CA GLU A 179 -8.88 2.82 -1.99
C GLU A 179 -10.24 2.21 -1.67
N ASP A 180 -10.26 1.12 -0.92
CA ASP A 180 -11.46 0.46 -0.46
C ASP A 180 -11.37 0.04 1.02
N GLU A 181 -12.37 -0.65 1.53
CA GLU A 181 -12.48 -1.09 2.91
C GLU A 181 -11.38 -2.08 3.34
N THR A 182 -10.56 -2.57 2.43
CA THR A 182 -9.45 -3.47 2.74
C THR A 182 -8.15 -2.75 3.05
N ALA A 183 -8.03 -1.46 2.69
CA ALA A 183 -6.78 -0.71 2.71
C ALA A 183 -6.11 -0.70 4.10
N TRP A 184 -6.85 -0.38 5.14
CA TRP A 184 -6.31 -0.30 6.48
C TRP A 184 -5.87 -1.64 7.07
N SER A 185 -6.55 -2.74 6.72
CA SER A 185 -6.14 -4.07 7.19
C SER A 185 -5.02 -4.69 6.36
N ASN A 186 -4.89 -4.33 5.09
CA ASN A 186 -3.87 -4.86 4.19
C ASN A 186 -2.62 -3.95 4.17
N GLN A 187 -2.72 -2.79 3.52
CA GLN A 187 -1.59 -1.88 3.37
C GLN A 187 -1.26 -1.14 4.68
N GLY A 188 -2.28 -0.80 5.46
CA GLY A 188 -2.16 -0.02 6.68
C GLY A 188 -1.84 -0.83 7.93
N HIS A 189 -1.86 -2.17 7.87
CA HIS A 189 -1.52 -3.10 8.97
C HIS A 189 -2.24 -2.80 10.30
N VAL A 190 -3.42 -2.17 10.26
CA VAL A 190 -4.11 -1.68 11.47
C VAL A 190 -4.38 -2.77 12.52
N ASN A 191 -4.64 -4.00 12.08
CA ASN A 191 -4.82 -5.15 12.95
C ASN A 191 -3.53 -5.49 13.71
N LEU A 192 -2.37 -5.50 13.06
CA LEU A 192 -1.07 -5.76 13.70
C LEU A 192 -0.68 -4.64 14.66
N ILE A 193 -0.91 -3.38 14.24
CA ILE A 193 -0.71 -2.21 15.11
C ILE A 193 -1.52 -2.34 16.39
N MET A 194 -2.81 -2.68 16.27
CA MET A 194 -3.70 -2.81 17.42
C MET A 194 -3.31 -3.97 18.33
N ASP A 195 -2.98 -5.13 17.74
CA ASP A 195 -2.55 -6.29 18.51
C ASP A 195 -1.29 -5.98 19.33
N ASN A 196 -0.31 -5.33 18.71
CA ASN A 196 0.93 -4.93 19.38
C ASN A 196 0.67 -3.91 20.50
N LEU A 197 -0.12 -2.86 20.22
CA LEU A 197 -0.44 -1.83 21.20
C LEU A 197 -1.23 -2.40 22.40
N ILE A 198 -2.16 -3.32 22.16
CA ILE A 198 -2.92 -3.99 23.24
C ILE A 198 -1.99 -4.87 24.07
N ALA A 199 -1.12 -5.66 23.42
CA ALA A 199 -0.15 -6.51 24.13
C ALA A 199 0.84 -5.69 24.98
N GLU A 200 1.23 -4.53 24.50
CA GLU A 200 2.10 -3.57 25.19
C GLU A 200 1.36 -2.71 26.24
N LYS A 201 0.03 -2.89 26.39
CA LYS A 201 -0.84 -2.10 27.28
C LYS A 201 -0.79 -0.60 27.01
N LYS A 202 -0.55 -0.21 25.76
CA LYS A 202 -0.52 1.18 25.30
C LYS A 202 -1.89 1.68 24.86
N THR A 203 -2.84 0.78 24.65
CA THR A 203 -4.23 1.11 24.33
C THR A 203 -5.19 0.12 24.97
N GLU A 204 -6.42 0.57 25.21
CA GLU A 204 -7.54 -0.29 25.56
C GLU A 204 -8.08 -0.97 24.29
N PRO A 205 -8.58 -2.23 24.41
CA PRO A 205 -9.19 -2.92 23.28
C PRO A 205 -10.44 -2.22 22.78
N PHE A 206 -10.56 -2.00 21.47
CA PHE A 206 -11.74 -1.47 20.79
C PHE A 206 -11.97 -2.14 19.43
N LEU A 207 -13.16 -2.00 18.88
CA LEU A 207 -13.52 -2.47 17.55
C LEU A 207 -13.13 -1.42 16.51
N ILE A 208 -12.70 -1.87 15.33
CA ILE A 208 -12.50 -0.98 14.18
C ILE A 208 -13.41 -1.42 13.04
N VAL A 209 -14.20 -0.50 12.55
CA VAL A 209 -15.10 -0.72 11.41
C VAL A 209 -14.56 0.06 10.21
N MET A 210 -14.14 -0.67 9.19
CA MET A 210 -13.59 -0.14 7.94
C MET A 210 -14.62 -0.35 6.84
N THR A 211 -15.23 0.73 6.35
CA THR A 211 -16.28 0.68 5.34
C THR A 211 -15.79 1.25 4.01
N TYR A 212 -16.40 0.80 2.91
CA TYR A 212 -16.19 1.45 1.63
C TYR A 212 -16.95 2.79 1.60
N GLY A 213 -16.20 3.88 1.66
CA GLY A 213 -16.76 5.23 1.74
C GLY A 213 -17.19 5.84 0.42
N MET A 214 -16.81 5.25 -0.73
CA MET A 214 -17.23 5.76 -2.03
C MET A 214 -18.71 5.45 -2.29
N THR A 215 -19.46 6.46 -2.68
CA THR A 215 -20.86 6.30 -3.08
C THR A 215 -20.98 5.96 -4.56
N ASN A 216 -22.08 5.32 -4.98
CA ASN A 216 -22.32 4.93 -6.38
C ASN A 216 -22.45 6.13 -7.33
N GLU A 217 -22.53 7.35 -6.83
CA GLU A 217 -22.61 8.57 -7.62
C GLU A 217 -21.29 9.01 -8.27
N VAL A 218 -20.16 8.50 -7.75
CA VAL A 218 -18.84 8.85 -8.28
C VAL A 218 -18.48 7.92 -9.43
N LYS A 219 -18.65 8.40 -10.65
CA LYS A 219 -18.15 7.72 -11.86
C LYS A 219 -16.65 8.01 -12.01
N MET A 220 -15.89 7.03 -12.54
CA MET A 220 -14.48 7.20 -12.86
C MET A 220 -14.28 8.44 -13.75
N GLY A 221 -13.39 9.35 -13.36
CA GLY A 221 -13.21 10.66 -14.00
C GLY A 221 -14.06 11.79 -13.43
N GLY A 222 -15.02 11.50 -12.53
CA GLY A 222 -15.96 12.47 -11.95
C GLY A 222 -15.45 13.26 -10.73
N MET A 223 -14.13 13.36 -10.50
CA MET A 223 -13.57 14.08 -9.34
C MET A 223 -14.09 15.52 -9.18
N ARG A 224 -14.49 16.17 -10.27
CA ARG A 224 -15.03 17.54 -10.22
C ARG A 224 -16.43 17.65 -9.61
N ASN A 225 -17.12 16.50 -9.44
CA ASN A 225 -18.50 16.44 -8.95
C ASN A 225 -18.64 15.60 -7.67
N PHE A 226 -17.55 15.40 -6.93
CA PHE A 226 -17.62 14.70 -5.65
C PHE A 226 -18.47 15.48 -4.66
N LYS A 227 -19.58 14.88 -4.22
CA LYS A 227 -20.46 15.43 -3.19
C LYS A 227 -20.15 14.75 -1.88
N ILE A 228 -19.83 15.54 -0.86
CA ILE A 228 -19.53 15.07 0.49
C ILE A 228 -20.78 14.57 1.22
N GLU A 229 -21.95 15.14 0.93
CA GLU A 229 -23.20 14.83 1.64
C GLU A 229 -23.61 13.36 1.55
N PRO A 230 -23.61 12.70 0.36
CA PRO A 230 -23.90 11.27 0.30
C PRO A 230 -22.89 10.41 1.06
N PHE A 231 -21.63 10.82 1.09
CA PHE A 231 -20.59 10.16 1.85
C PHE A 231 -20.84 10.22 3.37
N GLN A 232 -21.21 11.39 3.89
CA GLN A 232 -21.56 11.58 5.30
C GLN A 232 -22.78 10.72 5.70
N THR A 233 -23.79 10.64 4.83
CA THR A 233 -25.00 9.85 5.10
C THR A 233 -24.72 8.34 5.14
N VAL A 234 -23.68 7.86 4.46
CA VAL A 234 -23.31 6.44 4.47
C VAL A 234 -22.54 6.04 5.73
N LEU A 235 -21.84 6.99 6.35
CA LEU A 235 -21.02 6.74 7.54
C LEU A 235 -21.79 6.86 8.86
N LEU A 236 -22.94 7.51 8.86
CA LEU A 236 -23.82 7.71 10.02
C LEU A 236 -25.00 6.74 10.00
#